data_e5e67c2f66a9a86052893b7bc649befd
#
_entry.id   e5e67c2f66a9a86052893b7bc649befd
#
_cell.length_a   1.000
_cell.length_b   1.000
_cell.length_c   1.000
_cell.angle_alpha   90.00
_cell.angle_beta   90.00
_cell.angle_gamma   90.00
#
_symmetry.space_group_name_H-M   'P 1'
#
loop_
_entity.id
_entity.type
_entity.pdbx_description
1 polymer ?
#
loop_
_entity_poly.entity_id
_entity_poly.type
_entity_poly.pdbx_seq_one_letter_code
_entity_poly.pdbx_strand_id
1 'polypeptide(L)'
;MDLKRKILNDLRVELSDEFDRNFQRKAFFTRKWPPRKHINRKGTLLLVTGKLRRSIRCTVGNDSVTWETSEPYAAIHNYGGIVYVKPHHRTIHRNGKAIRQQVKGYSYKMPRRQFLGDHPQVRKRAEAVIQRNLQRAAQDLLKKLK
;
A
#
# COMPACT_ATOMS: atom_id res chain seq x y z
N MET A 1 12.02 25.45 11.70
CA MET A 1 11.32 24.71 10.64
C MET A 1 10.03 25.45 10.36
N ASP A 2 9.76 25.70 9.10
CA ASP A 2 8.52 26.28 8.60
C ASP A 2 7.32 25.38 8.96
N LEU A 3 6.21 26.01 9.39
CA LEU A 3 5.01 25.30 9.83
C LEU A 3 4.46 24.36 8.73
N LYS A 4 4.44 24.84 7.48
CA LYS A 4 4.03 24.02 6.34
C LYS A 4 4.89 22.76 6.21
N ARG A 5 6.19 22.91 6.27
CA ARG A 5 7.13 21.78 6.19
C ARG A 5 6.96 20.79 7.33
N LYS A 6 6.68 21.29 8.52
CA LYS A 6 6.36 20.44 9.68
C LYS A 6 5.09 19.65 9.47
N ILE A 7 4.01 20.28 9.00
CA ILE A 7 2.74 19.60 8.69
C ILE A 7 2.97 18.50 7.66
N LEU A 8 3.68 18.77 6.56
CA LEU A 8 3.95 17.78 5.53
C LEU A 8 4.76 16.58 6.06
N ASN A 9 5.73 16.83 6.92
CA ASN A 9 6.51 15.76 7.55
C ASN A 9 5.67 14.92 8.52
N ASP A 10 4.82 15.55 9.32
CA ASP A 10 3.92 14.83 10.23
C ASP A 10 2.88 14.00 9.46
N LEU A 11 2.36 14.52 8.34
CA LEU A 11 1.49 13.77 7.43
C LEU A 11 2.22 12.55 6.85
N ARG A 12 3.47 12.72 6.42
CA ARG A 12 4.29 11.62 5.93
C ARG A 12 4.39 10.51 6.96
N VAL A 13 4.72 10.84 8.20
CA VAL A 13 4.90 9.85 9.26
C VAL A 13 3.59 9.14 9.58
N GLU A 14 2.54 9.89 9.86
CA GLU A 14 1.27 9.32 10.33
C GLU A 14 0.55 8.51 9.25
N LEU A 15 0.48 9.01 8.01
CA LEU A 15 -0.18 8.31 6.93
C LEU A 15 0.66 7.13 6.39
N SER A 16 1.99 7.22 6.42
CA SER A 16 2.83 6.06 6.07
C SER A 16 2.62 4.90 7.03
N ASP A 17 2.52 5.18 8.33
CA ASP A 17 2.22 4.17 9.34
C ASP A 17 0.83 3.54 9.11
N GLU A 18 -0.17 4.34 8.80
CA GLU A 18 -1.52 3.84 8.52
C GLU A 18 -1.60 2.99 7.25
N PHE A 19 -0.93 3.39 6.17
CA PHE A 19 -0.84 2.58 4.96
C PHE A 19 -0.09 1.27 5.20
N ASP A 20 0.96 1.29 6.00
CA ASP A 20 1.68 0.09 6.40
C ASP A 20 0.81 -0.87 7.22
N ARG A 21 0.01 -0.35 8.14
CA ARG A 21 -0.94 -1.13 8.95
C ARG A 21 -2.02 -1.82 8.13
N ASN A 22 -2.36 -1.33 6.93
CA ASN A 22 -3.33 -1.99 6.06
C ASN A 22 -2.90 -3.43 5.71
N PHE A 23 -1.62 -3.68 5.58
CA PHE A 23 -1.08 -5.03 5.35
C PHE A 23 -1.29 -5.96 6.55
N GLN A 24 -1.22 -5.45 7.77
CA GLN A 24 -1.50 -6.21 9.00
C GLN A 24 -3.01 -6.45 9.16
N ARG A 25 -3.82 -5.44 8.91
CA ARG A 25 -5.30 -5.53 8.96
C ARG A 25 -5.86 -6.42 7.87
N LYS A 26 -5.13 -6.64 6.76
CA LYS A 26 -5.63 -7.26 5.51
C LYS A 26 -6.88 -6.54 4.99
N ALA A 27 -6.80 -5.21 5.05
CA ALA A 27 -7.89 -4.29 4.73
C ALA A 27 -7.32 -2.95 4.31
N PHE A 28 -8.08 -2.20 3.52
CA PHE A 28 -7.84 -0.78 3.32
C PHE A 28 -8.70 0.00 4.30
N PHE A 29 -8.12 0.30 5.45
CA PHE A 29 -8.82 0.83 6.62
C PHE A 29 -9.96 -0.10 7.07
N THR A 30 -11.21 0.25 6.78
CA THR A 30 -12.40 -0.53 7.15
C THR A 30 -12.83 -1.55 6.11
N ARG A 31 -12.30 -1.45 4.88
CA ARG A 31 -12.64 -2.32 3.75
C ARG A 31 -11.73 -3.54 3.72
N LYS A 32 -12.23 -4.67 4.18
CA LYS A 32 -11.49 -5.94 4.17
C LYS A 32 -11.12 -6.39 2.76
N TRP A 33 -9.92 -6.94 2.61
CA TRP A 33 -9.47 -7.53 1.36
C TRP A 33 -10.16 -8.87 1.10
N PRO A 34 -10.56 -9.16 -0.15
CA PRO A 34 -11.06 -10.47 -0.51
C PRO A 34 -10.03 -11.56 -0.19
N PRO A 35 -10.48 -12.73 0.31
CA PRO A 35 -9.59 -13.85 0.61
C PRO A 35 -8.97 -14.43 -0.68
N ARG A 36 -7.95 -15.26 -0.52
CA ARG A 36 -7.38 -16.04 -1.62
C ARG A 36 -8.38 -17.11 -2.07
N LYS A 37 -8.48 -17.32 -3.38
CA LYS A 37 -9.25 -18.45 -3.93
C LYS A 37 -8.60 -19.81 -3.59
N HIS A 38 -7.27 -19.83 -3.58
CA HIS A 38 -6.51 -21.04 -3.27
C HIS A 38 -5.70 -20.82 -2.01
N ILE A 39 -5.70 -21.82 -1.13
CA ILE A 39 -4.92 -21.79 0.11
C ILE A 39 -3.45 -21.91 -0.27
N ASN A 40 -2.68 -20.91 0.07
CA ASN A 40 -1.23 -20.92 -0.01
C ASN A 40 -0.67 -20.98 1.41
N ARG A 41 0.19 -21.95 1.69
CA ARG A 41 0.81 -22.15 3.01
C ARG A 41 1.84 -21.07 3.36
N LYS A 42 2.31 -20.30 2.37
CA LYS A 42 3.32 -19.26 2.58
C LYS A 42 2.70 -17.88 2.74
N GLY A 43 3.03 -17.21 3.84
CA GLY A 43 2.66 -15.83 4.10
C GLY A 43 1.14 -15.57 4.21
N THR A 44 0.79 -14.31 4.20
CA THR A 44 -0.59 -13.82 4.24
C THR A 44 -0.91 -13.01 2.99
N LEU A 45 -2.12 -12.45 2.89
CA LEU A 45 -2.51 -11.62 1.75
C LEU A 45 -1.51 -10.46 1.57
N LEU A 46 -0.90 -10.37 0.38
CA LEU A 46 0.10 -9.38 -0.02
C LEU A 46 1.37 -9.36 0.85
N LEU A 47 1.58 -10.33 1.71
CA LEU A 47 2.72 -10.45 2.64
C LEU A 47 3.47 -11.79 2.51
N VAL A 48 3.62 -12.32 1.31
CA VAL A 48 4.38 -13.59 1.11
C VAL A 48 5.87 -13.38 1.41
N THR A 49 6.47 -12.36 0.80
CA THR A 49 7.87 -11.96 1.03
C THR A 49 8.00 -10.61 1.72
N GLY A 50 6.90 -9.88 1.84
CA GLY A 50 6.87 -8.49 2.31
C GLY A 50 7.50 -7.49 1.35
N LYS A 51 7.84 -7.90 0.13
CA LYS A 51 8.51 -7.04 -0.85
C LYS A 51 7.64 -5.84 -1.23
N LEU A 52 6.36 -6.05 -1.52
CA LEU A 52 5.42 -4.98 -1.86
C LEU A 52 5.31 -3.96 -0.71
N ARG A 53 5.10 -4.42 0.51
CA ARG A 53 5.01 -3.58 1.70
C ARG A 53 6.26 -2.71 1.87
N ARG A 54 7.44 -3.30 1.76
CA ARG A 54 8.72 -2.58 1.89
C ARG A 54 9.07 -1.69 0.70
N SER A 55 8.43 -1.89 -0.45
CA SER A 55 8.68 -1.10 -1.66
C SER A 55 8.00 0.25 -1.66
N ILE A 56 7.00 0.44 -0.78
CA ILE A 56 6.26 1.71 -0.70
C ILE A 56 7.18 2.79 -0.14
N ARG A 57 7.36 3.84 -0.92
CA ARG A 57 8.17 5.01 -0.57
C ARG A 57 7.29 6.23 -0.46
N CYS A 58 7.68 7.13 0.42
CA CYS A 58 7.00 8.41 0.61
C CYS A 58 7.96 9.55 0.35
N THR A 59 7.54 10.48 -0.49
CA THR A 59 8.29 11.70 -0.84
C THR A 59 7.51 12.92 -0.40
N VAL A 60 8.19 13.87 0.25
CA VAL A 60 7.64 15.16 0.64
C VAL A 60 8.10 16.21 -0.37
N GLY A 61 7.15 16.74 -1.14
CA GLY A 61 7.35 17.87 -2.05
C GLY A 61 7.22 19.23 -1.37
N ASN A 62 7.04 20.27 -2.16
CA ASN A 62 6.85 21.63 -1.64
C ASN A 62 5.48 21.81 -0.97
N ASP A 63 4.42 21.23 -1.57
CA ASP A 63 3.03 21.37 -1.15
C ASP A 63 2.29 20.03 -1.07
N SER A 64 3.01 18.92 -1.19
CA SER A 64 2.42 17.59 -1.29
C SER A 64 3.25 16.51 -0.60
N VAL A 65 2.57 15.43 -0.26
CA VAL A 65 3.17 14.17 0.19
C VAL A 65 2.69 13.08 -0.74
N THR A 66 3.62 12.34 -1.32
CA THR A 66 3.32 11.33 -2.34
C THR A 66 3.83 9.96 -1.90
N TRP A 67 2.98 8.94 -2.05
CA TRP A 67 3.33 7.53 -1.83
C TRP A 67 3.34 6.79 -3.15
N GLU A 68 4.39 6.06 -3.39
CA GLU A 68 4.58 5.31 -4.64
C GLU A 68 5.30 3.98 -4.39
N THR A 69 5.20 3.09 -5.35
CA THR A 69 5.94 1.84 -5.38
C THR A 69 6.38 1.54 -6.81
N SER A 70 7.59 0.98 -6.94
CA SER A 70 8.14 0.54 -8.23
C SER A 70 7.80 -0.91 -8.58
N GLU A 71 7.08 -1.62 -7.70
CA GLU A 71 6.73 -3.02 -7.97
C GLU A 71 5.73 -3.13 -9.12
N PRO A 72 6.06 -3.86 -10.20
CA PRO A 72 5.24 -3.89 -11.41
C PRO A 72 3.85 -4.52 -11.20
N TYR A 73 3.69 -5.38 -10.19
CA TYR A 73 2.40 -6.00 -9.84
C TYR A 73 1.57 -5.19 -8.84
N ALA A 74 2.08 -4.07 -8.34
CA ALA A 74 1.39 -3.27 -7.33
C ALA A 74 0.04 -2.73 -7.83
N ALA A 75 -0.01 -2.21 -9.04
CA ALA A 75 -1.22 -1.64 -9.61
C ALA A 75 -2.36 -2.66 -9.73
N ILE A 76 -2.08 -3.88 -10.20
CA ILE A 76 -3.11 -4.90 -10.33
C ILE A 76 -3.69 -5.34 -8.98
N HIS A 77 -2.90 -5.36 -7.93
CA HIS A 77 -3.40 -5.61 -6.58
C HIS A 77 -4.18 -4.43 -6.01
N ASN A 78 -3.68 -3.21 -6.21
CA ASN A 78 -4.32 -2.01 -5.68
C ASN A 78 -5.68 -1.71 -6.32
N TYR A 79 -5.79 -1.92 -7.62
CA TYR A 79 -7.00 -1.59 -8.40
C TYR A 79 -7.82 -2.81 -8.80
N GLY A 80 -7.24 -4.00 -8.77
CA GLY A 80 -7.84 -5.21 -9.35
C GLY A 80 -7.82 -5.15 -10.88
N GLY A 81 -8.37 -6.16 -11.53
CA GLY A 81 -8.47 -6.21 -12.98
C GLY A 81 -8.30 -7.61 -13.53
N ILE A 82 -8.06 -7.72 -14.83
CA ILE A 82 -7.86 -8.98 -15.53
C ILE A 82 -6.37 -9.14 -15.83
N VAL A 83 -5.82 -10.29 -15.42
CA VAL A 83 -4.45 -10.70 -15.73
C VAL A 83 -4.49 -11.68 -16.89
N TYR A 84 -3.72 -11.38 -17.94
CA TYR A 84 -3.57 -12.23 -19.11
C TYR A 84 -2.21 -12.95 -19.02
N VAL A 85 -2.25 -14.27 -19.02
CA VAL A 85 -1.06 -15.12 -19.04
C VAL A 85 -0.86 -15.65 -20.45
N LYS A 86 0.25 -15.30 -21.07
CA LYS A 86 0.59 -15.77 -22.42
C LYS A 86 0.91 -17.28 -22.40
N PRO A 87 0.71 -18.00 -23.54
CA PRO A 87 1.17 -19.36 -23.66
C PRO A 87 2.66 -19.48 -23.35
N HIS A 88 3.04 -20.44 -22.55
CA HIS A 88 4.42 -20.64 -22.13
C HIS A 88 4.73 -22.10 -21.83
N HIS A 89 5.98 -22.44 -21.68
CA HIS A 89 6.41 -23.75 -21.21
C HIS A 89 6.82 -23.67 -19.74
N ARG A 90 6.48 -24.68 -18.97
CA ARG A 90 6.97 -24.87 -17.61
C ARG A 90 7.56 -26.26 -17.44
N THR A 91 8.52 -26.38 -16.56
CA THR A 91 9.05 -27.68 -16.14
C THR A 91 8.33 -28.13 -14.88
N ILE A 92 7.75 -29.31 -14.94
CA ILE A 92 7.15 -30.00 -13.79
C ILE A 92 7.99 -31.22 -13.45
N HIS A 93 8.04 -31.57 -12.17
CA HIS A 93 8.70 -32.78 -11.70
C HIS A 93 7.63 -33.81 -11.32
N ARG A 94 7.66 -34.96 -12.01
CA ARG A 94 6.77 -36.07 -11.73
C ARG A 94 7.57 -37.37 -11.65
N ASN A 95 7.42 -38.10 -10.55
CA ASN A 95 8.17 -39.33 -10.29
C ASN A 95 9.71 -39.15 -10.46
N GLY A 96 10.28 -38.05 -9.95
CA GLY A 96 11.70 -37.77 -10.05
C GLY A 96 12.21 -37.32 -11.42
N LYS A 97 11.33 -37.25 -12.44
CA LYS A 97 11.69 -36.80 -13.79
C LYS A 97 11.17 -35.39 -14.06
N ALA A 98 12.02 -34.57 -14.68
CA ALA A 98 11.65 -33.26 -15.19
C ALA A 98 10.92 -33.39 -16.53
N ILE A 99 9.68 -32.90 -16.61
CA ILE A 99 8.85 -32.93 -17.81
C ILE A 99 8.56 -31.51 -18.22
N ARG A 100 8.83 -31.18 -19.50
CA ARG A 100 8.46 -29.89 -20.08
C ARG A 100 6.99 -29.93 -20.50
N GLN A 101 6.17 -29.08 -19.92
CA GLN A 101 4.74 -28.98 -20.19
C GLN A 101 4.43 -27.65 -20.88
N GLN A 102 3.68 -27.70 -21.96
CA GLN A 102 3.12 -26.52 -22.58
C GLN A 102 1.88 -26.06 -21.83
N VAL A 103 1.81 -24.79 -21.46
CA VAL A 103 0.66 -24.16 -20.85
C VAL A 103 0.00 -23.25 -21.88
N LYS A 104 -1.28 -23.47 -22.16
CA LYS A 104 -2.07 -22.58 -23.02
C LYS A 104 -2.27 -21.22 -22.32
N GLY A 105 -2.37 -20.17 -23.12
CA GLY A 105 -2.70 -18.84 -22.58
C GLY A 105 -4.07 -18.86 -21.87
N TYR A 106 -4.17 -18.11 -20.79
CA TYR A 106 -5.41 -17.98 -20.02
C TYR A 106 -5.50 -16.60 -19.40
N SER A 107 -6.68 -16.24 -18.92
CA SER A 107 -6.87 -15.03 -18.14
C SER A 107 -7.61 -15.35 -16.84
N TYR A 108 -7.39 -14.50 -15.84
CA TYR A 108 -8.12 -14.60 -14.59
C TYR A 108 -8.37 -13.21 -13.99
N LYS A 109 -9.43 -13.08 -13.20
CA LYS A 109 -9.75 -11.84 -12.50
C LYS A 109 -8.95 -11.76 -11.20
N MET A 110 -8.13 -10.69 -11.08
CA MET A 110 -7.47 -10.35 -9.84
C MET A 110 -8.40 -9.48 -9.00
N PRO A 111 -8.75 -9.88 -7.78
CA PRO A 111 -9.59 -9.06 -6.91
C PRO A 111 -8.82 -7.82 -6.45
N ARG A 112 -9.56 -6.71 -6.28
CA ARG A 112 -9.00 -5.48 -5.73
C ARG A 112 -8.64 -5.68 -4.25
N ARG A 113 -7.39 -5.43 -3.94
CA ARG A 113 -6.87 -5.35 -2.56
C ARG A 113 -6.10 -4.05 -2.40
N GLN A 114 -6.86 -2.97 -2.27
CA GLN A 114 -6.30 -1.62 -2.18
C GLN A 114 -5.45 -1.47 -0.92
N PHE A 115 -4.25 -0.90 -1.07
CA PHE A 115 -3.33 -0.59 0.03
C PHE A 115 -2.85 0.87 0.02
N LEU A 116 -3.00 1.57 -1.09
CA LEU A 116 -2.76 3.01 -1.24
C LEU A 116 -3.94 3.67 -1.94
N GLY A 117 -4.23 4.92 -1.58
CA GLY A 117 -5.23 5.74 -2.22
C GLY A 117 -6.05 6.57 -1.24
N ASP A 118 -7.15 7.14 -1.76
CA ASP A 118 -8.06 7.95 -0.97
C ASP A 118 -9.05 7.11 -0.16
N HIS A 119 -9.30 7.56 1.06
CA HIS A 119 -10.28 6.99 1.96
C HIS A 119 -10.72 8.06 2.97
N PRO A 120 -11.98 8.06 3.45
CA PRO A 120 -12.41 9.01 4.48
C PRO A 120 -11.53 9.06 5.73
N GLN A 121 -10.95 7.93 6.13
CA GLN A 121 -10.00 7.87 7.25
C GLN A 121 -8.68 8.59 6.95
N VAL A 122 -8.20 8.58 5.71
CA VAL A 122 -7.02 9.34 5.29
C VAL A 122 -7.27 10.83 5.47
N ARG A 123 -8.40 11.33 4.99
CA ARG A 123 -8.80 12.73 5.13
C ARG A 123 -8.93 13.14 6.59
N LYS A 124 -9.64 12.35 7.38
CA LYS A 124 -9.83 12.60 8.82
C LYS A 124 -8.50 12.69 9.57
N ARG A 125 -7.56 11.80 9.27
CA ARG A 125 -6.22 11.83 9.89
C ARG A 125 -5.39 13.01 9.42
N ALA A 126 -5.45 13.34 8.12
CA ALA A 126 -4.77 14.51 7.58
C ALA A 126 -5.27 15.81 8.24
N GLU A 127 -6.58 15.97 8.36
CA GLU A 127 -7.18 17.11 9.05
C GLU A 127 -6.74 17.20 10.52
N ALA A 128 -6.71 16.08 11.23
CA ALA A 128 -6.26 16.01 12.62
C ALA A 128 -4.78 16.43 12.77
N VAL A 129 -3.91 16.00 11.84
CA VAL A 129 -2.50 16.41 11.81
C VAL A 129 -2.36 17.92 11.58
N ILE A 130 -3.10 18.46 10.62
CA ILE A 130 -3.08 19.89 10.31
C ILE A 130 -3.55 20.71 11.52
N GLN A 131 -4.70 20.37 12.10
CA GLN A 131 -5.25 21.09 13.25
C GLN A 131 -4.32 21.06 14.46
N ARG A 132 -3.75 19.89 14.78
CA ARG A 132 -2.80 19.74 15.87
C ARG A 132 -1.57 20.64 15.71
N ASN A 133 -1.04 20.77 14.49
CA ASN A 133 0.10 21.64 14.21
C ASN A 133 -0.29 23.13 14.28
N LEU A 134 -1.44 23.52 13.78
CA LEU A 134 -1.94 24.90 13.87
C LEU A 134 -2.18 25.32 15.33
N GLN A 135 -2.77 24.46 16.15
CA GLN A 135 -2.99 24.72 17.57
C GLN A 135 -1.66 24.91 18.32
N ARG A 136 -0.67 24.05 18.05
CA ARG A 136 0.67 24.20 18.66
C ARG A 136 1.34 25.50 18.24
N ALA A 137 1.28 25.84 16.95
CA ALA A 137 1.84 27.10 16.46
C ALA A 137 1.17 28.33 17.11
N ALA A 138 -0.16 28.33 17.26
CA ALA A 138 -0.89 29.38 17.93
C ALA A 138 -0.49 29.52 19.42
N GLN A 139 -0.39 28.39 20.12
CA GLN A 139 0.05 28.40 21.54
C GLN A 139 1.48 28.93 21.70
N ASP A 140 2.40 28.56 20.78
CA ASP A 140 3.77 29.05 20.82
C ASP A 140 3.87 30.57 20.56
N LEU A 141 3.03 31.10 19.68
CA LEU A 141 2.90 32.54 19.45
C LEU A 141 2.38 33.25 20.68
N LEU A 142 1.33 32.74 21.33
CA LEU A 142 0.79 33.34 22.56
C LEU A 142 1.77 33.35 23.72
N LYS A 143 2.63 32.33 23.82
CA LYS A 143 3.70 32.29 24.84
C LYS A 143 4.77 33.37 24.61
N LYS A 144 5.04 33.70 23.34
CA LYS A 144 6.05 34.74 23.00
C LYS A 144 5.54 36.15 23.18
N LEU A 145 4.23 36.35 23.32
CA LEU A 145 3.59 37.65 23.52
C LEU A 145 3.42 37.99 25.02
N LYS A 146 3.72 37.07 25.93
CA LYS A 146 3.74 37.25 27.38
C LYS A 146 5.17 37.53 27.88
#